data_42a93761375f3eef8dfd9a6e442a55dc
#
_entry.id   42a93761375f3eef8dfd9a6e442a55dc
#
_cell.length_a   1.000
_cell.length_b   1.000
_cell.length_c   1.000
_cell.angle_alpha   90.00
_cell.angle_beta   90.00
_cell.angle_gamma   90.00
#
_symmetry.space_group_name_H-M   'P 1'
#
loop_
_entity.id
_entity.type
_entity.pdbx_description
1 polymer ?
#
loop_
_entity_poly.entity_id
_entity_poly.type
_entity_poly.pdbx_seq_one_letter_code
_entity_poly.pdbx_strand_id
1 'polypeptide(L)'
;MYSKKTRVHCYAFTLLPALIGLVLWSTNPQTVFPLAVLFTPVLLALTLALCLHLTEKLEKDREKNKKINSVVIWIIPVLSNVTFWISYAVAVQRMEVPVLRILSWLFAAMYLVLGNYMPKCRPNSTVGIRIRWTASSDENWNATHRLAGPCYMACGFLMIPTSFLPEKAASVCLIVLLVLGNAIPMVYSYVFYKKQQRQGVTFRPQPAWEGKINKSVAAIGAAILVFVAVMLFTGSVKYQFLDTAMQVDVTYYGSTTIPYSEIADAELRSENVPGARTWGLGSFRLLAGLFENEEFGTYTRMTYYNPQSAIVLKTDTDKTYVLSGKDPAETAAIYRQLLTHIGE
;
A
#
# COMPACT_ATOMS: atom_id res chain seq x y z
N MET A 1 -12.15 -11.06 -24.55
CA MET A 1 -11.99 -10.15 -23.41
C MET A 1 -10.72 -9.32 -23.57
N TYR A 2 -9.64 -9.57 -22.88
CA TYR A 2 -8.36 -8.86 -23.16
C TYR A 2 -7.57 -9.57 -24.25
N SER A 3 -6.99 -8.82 -25.18
CA SER A 3 -6.09 -9.43 -26.17
C SER A 3 -4.85 -10.02 -25.47
N LYS A 4 -4.23 -11.05 -26.05
CA LYS A 4 -2.95 -11.58 -25.55
C LYS A 4 -1.91 -10.45 -25.43
N LYS A 5 -1.90 -9.54 -26.40
CA LYS A 5 -1.03 -8.37 -26.45
C LYS A 5 -1.26 -7.43 -25.25
N THR A 6 -2.52 -7.09 -24.92
CA THR A 6 -2.86 -6.22 -23.77
C THR A 6 -2.39 -6.86 -22.46
N ARG A 7 -2.60 -8.15 -22.25
CA ARG A 7 -2.15 -8.84 -21.03
C ARG A 7 -0.64 -8.79 -20.87
N VAL A 8 0.09 -9.11 -21.96
CA VAL A 8 1.56 -9.06 -21.94
C VAL A 8 2.05 -7.67 -21.58
N HIS A 9 1.48 -6.60 -22.16
CA HIS A 9 1.85 -5.24 -21.79
C HIS A 9 1.55 -4.91 -20.32
N CYS A 10 0.38 -5.32 -19.79
CA CYS A 10 0.05 -5.09 -18.39
C CYS A 10 1.03 -5.80 -17.45
N TYR A 11 1.37 -7.08 -17.71
CA TYR A 11 2.37 -7.79 -16.91
C TYR A 11 3.75 -7.16 -17.03
N ALA A 12 4.19 -6.86 -18.26
CA ALA A 12 5.48 -6.21 -18.48
C ALA A 12 5.60 -4.89 -17.74
N PHE A 13 4.56 -4.04 -17.80
CA PHE A 13 4.54 -2.74 -17.12
C PHE A 13 4.44 -2.90 -15.59
N THR A 14 3.76 -3.93 -15.08
CA THR A 14 3.69 -4.22 -13.65
C THR A 14 5.03 -4.70 -13.09
N LEU A 15 5.77 -5.53 -13.85
CA LEU A 15 7.05 -6.11 -13.42
C LEU A 15 8.26 -5.24 -13.77
N LEU A 16 8.11 -4.25 -14.66
CA LEU A 16 9.17 -3.33 -15.05
C LEU A 16 9.91 -2.71 -13.85
N PRO A 17 9.23 -2.22 -12.79
CA PRO A 17 9.91 -1.68 -11.63
C PRO A 17 10.80 -2.69 -10.91
N ALA A 18 10.38 -3.97 -10.81
CA ALA A 18 11.21 -5.01 -10.19
C ALA A 18 12.50 -5.26 -11.00
N LEU A 19 12.40 -5.27 -12.33
CA LEU A 19 13.57 -5.41 -13.22
C LEU A 19 14.51 -4.23 -13.09
N ILE A 20 13.97 -3.00 -13.09
CA ILE A 20 14.77 -1.78 -12.87
C ILE A 20 15.45 -1.84 -11.50
N GLY A 21 14.72 -2.22 -10.45
CA GLY A 21 15.26 -2.37 -9.10
C GLY A 21 16.41 -3.37 -9.02
N LEU A 22 16.29 -4.51 -9.69
CA LEU A 22 17.37 -5.50 -9.76
C LEU A 22 18.61 -4.97 -10.49
N VAL A 23 18.43 -4.24 -11.59
CA VAL A 23 19.54 -3.59 -12.32
C VAL A 23 20.21 -2.55 -11.43
N LEU A 24 19.46 -1.67 -10.80
CA LEU A 24 19.99 -0.65 -9.88
C LEU A 24 20.75 -1.27 -8.70
N TRP A 25 20.25 -2.37 -8.16
CA TRP A 25 20.93 -3.12 -7.10
C TRP A 25 22.23 -3.77 -7.60
N SER A 26 22.24 -4.37 -8.80
CA SER A 26 23.43 -5.01 -9.37
C SER A 26 24.54 -4.01 -9.73
N THR A 27 24.17 -2.81 -10.15
CA THR A 27 25.13 -1.75 -10.51
C THR A 27 25.67 -0.98 -9.33
N ASN A 28 24.95 -0.98 -8.20
CA ASN A 28 25.37 -0.32 -6.97
C ASN A 28 25.06 -1.18 -5.73
N PRO A 29 25.86 -2.23 -5.45
CA PRO A 29 25.63 -3.17 -4.35
C PRO A 29 25.66 -2.52 -2.95
N GLN A 30 26.27 -1.32 -2.83
CA GLN A 30 26.30 -0.52 -1.61
C GLN A 30 24.91 0.08 -1.28
N THR A 31 24.03 0.21 -2.27
CA THR A 31 22.64 0.61 -2.02
C THR A 31 21.86 -0.57 -1.48
N VAL A 32 21.58 -0.52 -0.18
CA VAL A 32 20.67 -1.48 0.46
C VAL A 32 19.27 -1.26 -0.10
N PHE A 33 18.92 -2.07 -1.07
CA PHE A 33 17.57 -2.06 -1.64
C PHE A 33 16.64 -2.82 -0.69
N PRO A 34 15.65 -2.17 -0.06
CA PRO A 34 14.71 -2.89 0.78
C PRO A 34 14.02 -3.99 -0.03
N LEU A 35 14.13 -5.24 0.39
CA LEU A 35 13.49 -6.38 -0.28
C LEU A 35 12.00 -6.12 -0.55
N ALA A 36 11.32 -5.41 0.36
CA ALA A 36 9.93 -5.02 0.20
C ALA A 36 9.68 -4.20 -1.08
N VAL A 37 10.62 -3.35 -1.51
CA VAL A 37 10.49 -2.55 -2.74
C VAL A 37 10.52 -3.44 -3.98
N LEU A 38 11.33 -4.50 -3.97
CA LEU A 38 11.40 -5.46 -5.08
C LEU A 38 10.22 -6.43 -5.08
N PHE A 39 9.71 -6.84 -3.92
CA PHE A 39 8.59 -7.76 -3.82
C PHE A 39 7.23 -7.13 -4.16
N THR A 40 7.05 -5.83 -3.93
CA THR A 40 5.77 -5.14 -4.22
C THR A 40 5.30 -5.31 -5.67
N PRO A 41 6.12 -5.09 -6.73
CA PRO A 41 5.70 -5.32 -8.10
C PRO A 41 5.34 -6.79 -8.39
N VAL A 42 6.04 -7.73 -7.77
CA VAL A 42 5.76 -9.17 -7.95
C VAL A 42 4.41 -9.52 -7.33
N LEU A 43 4.13 -9.05 -6.12
CA LEU A 43 2.83 -9.23 -5.44
C LEU A 43 1.69 -8.61 -6.27
N LEU A 44 1.90 -7.42 -6.82
CA LEU A 44 0.93 -6.75 -7.69
C LEU A 44 0.73 -7.49 -9.01
N ALA A 45 1.77 -8.12 -9.57
CA ALA A 45 1.64 -8.97 -10.75
C ALA A 45 0.83 -10.25 -10.46
N LEU A 46 1.00 -10.86 -9.29
CA LEU A 46 0.18 -11.99 -8.84
C LEU A 46 -1.28 -11.56 -8.63
N THR A 47 -1.50 -10.39 -8.04
CA THR A 47 -2.84 -9.81 -7.89
C THR A 47 -3.48 -9.53 -9.25
N LEU A 48 -2.73 -9.00 -10.21
CA LEU A 48 -3.18 -8.82 -11.60
C LEU A 48 -3.58 -10.17 -12.24
N ALA A 49 -2.76 -11.20 -12.07
CA ALA A 49 -3.05 -12.54 -12.57
C ALA A 49 -4.35 -13.09 -12.00
N LEU A 50 -4.55 -12.93 -10.68
CA LEU A 50 -5.77 -13.33 -9.99
C LEU A 50 -6.99 -12.55 -10.52
N CYS A 51 -6.89 -11.24 -10.64
CA CYS A 51 -7.97 -10.39 -11.16
C CYS A 51 -8.34 -10.78 -12.60
N LEU A 52 -7.36 -11.03 -13.46
CA LEU A 52 -7.58 -11.46 -14.85
C LEU A 52 -8.26 -12.83 -14.89
N HIS A 53 -7.77 -13.79 -14.11
CA HIS A 53 -8.37 -15.12 -14.04
C HIS A 53 -9.82 -15.09 -13.54
N LEU A 54 -10.09 -14.32 -12.48
CA LEU A 54 -11.43 -14.14 -11.96
C LEU A 54 -12.37 -13.48 -12.97
N THR A 55 -11.91 -12.42 -13.61
CA THR A 55 -12.69 -11.70 -14.62
C THR A 55 -13.03 -12.63 -15.79
N GLU A 56 -12.08 -13.46 -16.26
CA GLU A 56 -12.33 -14.41 -17.33
C GLU A 56 -13.31 -15.51 -16.97
N LYS A 57 -13.29 -15.93 -15.73
CA LYS A 57 -14.16 -17.00 -15.26
C LYS A 57 -15.59 -16.52 -14.95
N LEU A 58 -15.72 -15.31 -14.40
CA LEU A 58 -16.99 -14.78 -13.90
C LEU A 58 -17.77 -13.99 -14.97
N GLU A 59 -17.07 -13.39 -15.94
CA GLU A 59 -17.71 -12.55 -16.97
C GLU A 59 -18.24 -13.39 -18.11
N LYS A 60 -19.57 -13.57 -18.13
CA LYS A 60 -20.27 -14.30 -19.19
C LYS A 60 -20.49 -13.44 -20.44
N ASP A 61 -20.64 -12.14 -20.28
CA ASP A 61 -21.01 -11.19 -21.35
C ASP A 61 -19.86 -10.20 -21.63
N ARG A 62 -18.81 -10.74 -22.23
CA ARG A 62 -17.47 -10.12 -22.36
C ARG A 62 -17.44 -8.84 -23.20
N GLU A 63 -18.36 -8.67 -24.13
CA GLU A 63 -18.34 -7.52 -25.05
C GLU A 63 -19.02 -6.28 -24.47
N LYS A 64 -19.99 -6.44 -23.57
CA LYS A 64 -20.80 -5.32 -23.04
C LYS A 64 -19.98 -4.24 -22.31
N ASN A 65 -18.90 -4.63 -21.61
CA ASN A 65 -18.10 -3.73 -20.77
C ASN A 65 -16.64 -3.65 -21.20
N LYS A 66 -16.32 -3.96 -22.46
CA LYS A 66 -14.96 -4.02 -22.98
C LYS A 66 -14.15 -2.74 -22.74
N LYS A 67 -14.77 -1.57 -22.92
CA LYS A 67 -14.09 -0.28 -22.73
C LYS A 67 -13.70 -0.03 -21.27
N ILE A 68 -14.62 -0.21 -20.32
CA ILE A 68 -14.33 0.00 -18.91
C ILE A 68 -13.32 -1.06 -18.38
N ASN A 69 -13.48 -2.31 -18.79
CA ASN A 69 -12.53 -3.36 -18.43
C ASN A 69 -11.12 -3.05 -18.94
N SER A 70 -10.98 -2.52 -20.17
CA SER A 70 -9.67 -2.14 -20.72
C SER A 70 -8.99 -0.99 -19.98
N VAL A 71 -9.74 -0.16 -19.26
CA VAL A 71 -9.19 0.89 -18.39
C VAL A 71 -8.84 0.35 -17.03
N VAL A 72 -9.74 -0.41 -16.42
CA VAL A 72 -9.57 -0.95 -15.06
C VAL A 72 -8.35 -1.87 -14.94
N ILE A 73 -8.01 -2.60 -15.99
CA ILE A 73 -6.82 -3.48 -15.99
C ILE A 73 -5.51 -2.71 -15.78
N TRP A 74 -5.44 -1.43 -16.13
CA TRP A 74 -4.25 -0.59 -15.99
C TRP A 74 -4.05 -0.03 -14.57
N ILE A 75 -5.04 -0.16 -13.68
CA ILE A 75 -4.93 0.33 -12.29
C ILE A 75 -3.76 -0.34 -11.57
N ILE A 76 -3.64 -1.67 -11.66
CA ILE A 76 -2.57 -2.42 -10.98
C ILE A 76 -1.18 -2.09 -11.57
N PRO A 77 -0.96 -2.08 -12.90
CA PRO A 77 0.29 -1.64 -13.49
C PRO A 77 0.72 -0.22 -13.08
N VAL A 78 -0.21 0.74 -13.10
CA VAL A 78 0.08 2.13 -12.67
C VAL A 78 0.43 2.17 -11.18
N LEU A 79 -0.35 1.48 -10.34
CA LEU A 79 -0.09 1.40 -8.90
C LEU A 79 1.29 0.79 -8.61
N SER A 80 1.68 -0.25 -9.33
CA SER A 80 3.00 -0.88 -9.19
C SER A 80 4.13 0.10 -9.45
N ASN A 81 4.03 0.89 -10.51
CA ASN A 81 5.06 1.88 -10.83
C ASN A 81 5.09 3.02 -9.80
N VAL A 82 3.93 3.58 -9.44
CA VAL A 82 3.86 4.67 -8.47
C VAL A 82 4.42 4.24 -7.10
N THR A 83 4.01 3.08 -6.59
CA THR A 83 4.50 2.58 -5.30
C THR A 83 6.00 2.29 -5.32
N PHE A 84 6.51 1.71 -6.41
CA PHE A 84 7.95 1.46 -6.55
C PHE A 84 8.76 2.77 -6.53
N TRP A 85 8.40 3.75 -7.37
CA TRP A 85 9.16 4.99 -7.47
C TRP A 85 9.11 5.83 -6.19
N ILE A 86 7.96 5.87 -5.50
CA ILE A 86 7.87 6.49 -4.17
C ILE A 86 8.80 5.76 -3.20
N SER A 87 8.74 4.44 -3.15
CA SER A 87 9.58 3.63 -2.25
C SER A 87 11.06 3.81 -2.55
N TYR A 88 11.43 3.85 -3.83
CA TYR A 88 12.81 4.10 -4.26
C TYR A 88 13.29 5.49 -3.85
N ALA A 89 12.49 6.52 -4.13
CA ALA A 89 12.85 7.89 -3.79
C ALA A 89 13.07 8.07 -2.28
N VAL A 90 12.19 7.50 -1.45
CA VAL A 90 12.27 7.65 0.00
C VAL A 90 13.33 6.73 0.61
N ALA A 91 13.31 5.43 0.28
CA ALA A 91 14.15 4.44 0.96
C ALA A 91 15.60 4.45 0.46
N VAL A 92 15.81 4.69 -0.83
CA VAL A 92 17.14 4.61 -1.46
C VAL A 92 17.75 6.00 -1.64
N GLN A 93 17.00 6.94 -2.23
CA GLN A 93 17.48 8.30 -2.50
C GLN A 93 17.38 9.23 -1.28
N ARG A 94 16.74 8.79 -0.20
CA ARG A 94 16.51 9.59 1.02
C ARG A 94 15.80 10.93 0.75
N MET A 95 14.96 10.97 -0.29
CA MET A 95 14.22 12.18 -0.65
C MET A 95 12.95 12.29 0.20
N GLU A 96 12.61 13.50 0.59
CA GLU A 96 11.31 13.82 1.12
C GLU A 96 10.27 13.82 0.00
N VAL A 97 9.30 12.94 0.07
CA VAL A 97 8.25 12.80 -0.94
C VAL A 97 6.90 13.05 -0.30
N PRO A 98 6.07 13.95 -0.84
CA PRO A 98 4.74 14.22 -0.31
C PRO A 98 3.78 13.07 -0.65
N VAL A 99 3.97 11.92 0.01
CA VAL A 99 3.29 10.64 -0.29
C VAL A 99 1.76 10.80 -0.26
N LEU A 100 1.23 11.49 0.76
CA LEU A 100 -0.22 11.71 0.89
C LEU A 100 -0.78 12.49 -0.31
N ARG A 101 -0.04 13.50 -0.80
CA ARG A 101 -0.45 14.30 -1.96
C ARG A 101 -0.47 13.45 -3.23
N ILE A 102 0.56 12.64 -3.44
CA ILE A 102 0.64 11.73 -4.59
C ILE A 102 -0.49 10.70 -4.55
N LEU A 103 -0.78 10.12 -3.37
CA LEU A 103 -1.91 9.20 -3.19
C LEU A 103 -3.24 9.91 -3.47
N SER A 104 -3.43 11.14 -3.00
CA SER A 104 -4.64 11.92 -3.27
C SER A 104 -4.84 12.14 -4.76
N TRP A 105 -3.78 12.47 -5.50
CA TRP A 105 -3.85 12.64 -6.96
C TRP A 105 -4.10 11.32 -7.70
N LEU A 106 -3.52 10.23 -7.23
CA LEU A 106 -3.78 8.90 -7.78
C LEU A 106 -5.25 8.49 -7.61
N PHE A 107 -5.81 8.67 -6.41
CA PHE A 107 -7.22 8.42 -6.15
C PHE A 107 -8.13 9.40 -6.91
N ALA A 108 -7.75 10.67 -7.02
CA ALA A 108 -8.47 11.65 -7.84
C ALA A 108 -8.54 11.21 -9.31
N ALA A 109 -7.41 10.86 -9.90
CA ALA A 109 -7.36 10.35 -11.28
C ALA A 109 -8.22 9.09 -11.45
N MET A 110 -8.13 8.14 -10.52
CA MET A 110 -8.94 6.93 -10.53
C MET A 110 -10.44 7.26 -10.45
N TYR A 111 -10.85 8.17 -9.57
CA TYR A 111 -12.25 8.58 -9.41
C TYR A 111 -12.78 9.32 -10.63
N LEU A 112 -11.98 10.21 -11.23
CA LEU A 112 -12.34 10.91 -12.46
C LEU A 112 -12.54 9.93 -13.64
N VAL A 113 -11.60 8.99 -13.79
CA VAL A 113 -11.70 7.96 -14.84
C VAL A 113 -12.90 7.07 -14.59
N LEU A 114 -13.06 6.49 -13.41
CA LEU A 114 -14.18 5.62 -13.07
C LEU A 114 -15.52 6.37 -13.18
N GLY A 115 -15.58 7.62 -12.69
CA GLY A 115 -16.77 8.47 -12.75
C GLY A 115 -17.28 8.69 -14.18
N ASN A 116 -16.37 8.90 -15.12
CA ASN A 116 -16.71 9.02 -16.54
C ASN A 116 -17.27 7.71 -17.14
N TYR A 117 -16.83 6.55 -16.64
CA TYR A 117 -17.28 5.27 -17.18
C TYR A 117 -18.48 4.67 -16.43
N MET A 118 -18.70 5.01 -15.15
CA MET A 118 -19.80 4.46 -14.33
C MET A 118 -21.17 4.55 -15.02
N PRO A 119 -21.61 5.71 -15.57
CA PRO A 119 -22.93 5.80 -16.20
C PRO A 119 -23.12 4.89 -17.42
N LYS A 120 -22.02 4.42 -18.02
CA LYS A 120 -22.01 3.56 -19.21
C LYS A 120 -21.83 2.07 -18.85
N CYS A 121 -21.63 1.78 -17.55
CA CYS A 121 -21.39 0.43 -17.06
C CYS A 121 -22.71 -0.36 -17.04
N ARG A 122 -22.80 -1.38 -17.89
CA ARG A 122 -23.95 -2.29 -17.93
C ARG A 122 -23.79 -3.39 -16.86
N PRO A 123 -24.90 -4.02 -16.42
CA PRO A 123 -24.85 -5.12 -15.48
C PRO A 123 -23.83 -6.21 -15.86
N ASN A 124 -22.90 -6.48 -14.97
CA ASN A 124 -21.81 -7.43 -15.18
C ASN A 124 -21.28 -7.98 -13.85
N SER A 125 -20.39 -8.99 -13.94
CA SER A 125 -19.79 -9.64 -12.77
C SER A 125 -18.42 -9.09 -12.40
N THR A 126 -17.90 -8.04 -13.04
CA THR A 126 -16.50 -7.62 -12.89
C THR A 126 -16.36 -6.22 -12.30
N VAL A 127 -17.01 -5.21 -12.88
CA VAL A 127 -16.80 -3.79 -12.57
C VAL A 127 -18.13 -3.13 -12.20
N GLY A 128 -18.07 -2.23 -11.19
CA GLY A 128 -19.22 -1.44 -10.74
C GLY A 128 -19.55 -1.64 -9.27
N ILE A 129 -20.59 -0.93 -8.81
CA ILE A 129 -21.13 -1.06 -7.46
C ILE A 129 -22.01 -2.31 -7.42
N ARG A 130 -21.42 -3.44 -6.99
CA ARG A 130 -22.04 -4.76 -7.05
C ARG A 130 -22.47 -5.25 -5.69
N ILE A 131 -23.42 -4.58 -5.11
CA ILE A 131 -24.07 -4.98 -3.87
C ILE A 131 -25.40 -5.69 -4.20
N ARG A 132 -25.90 -6.46 -3.27
CA ARG A 132 -27.05 -7.34 -3.44
C ARG A 132 -28.26 -6.65 -4.11
N TRP A 133 -28.62 -5.48 -3.63
CA TRP A 133 -29.76 -4.73 -4.13
C TRP A 133 -29.49 -4.04 -5.47
N THR A 134 -28.27 -3.58 -5.75
CA THR A 134 -27.90 -3.03 -7.05
C THR A 134 -27.99 -4.10 -8.15
N ALA A 135 -27.53 -5.31 -7.85
CA ALA A 135 -27.53 -6.42 -8.77
C ALA A 135 -28.92 -7.08 -8.97
N SER A 136 -29.91 -6.72 -8.15
CA SER A 136 -31.23 -7.34 -8.16
C SER A 136 -32.10 -6.94 -9.37
N SER A 137 -31.86 -5.76 -9.97
CA SER A 137 -32.58 -5.31 -11.17
C SER A 137 -31.68 -4.43 -12.05
N ASP A 138 -31.93 -4.47 -13.37
CA ASP A 138 -31.22 -3.60 -14.35
C ASP A 138 -31.54 -2.14 -14.11
N GLU A 139 -32.74 -1.81 -13.67
CA GLU A 139 -33.15 -0.44 -13.37
C GLU A 139 -32.36 0.12 -12.19
N ASN A 140 -32.24 -0.67 -11.09
CA ASN A 140 -31.45 -0.23 -9.94
C ASN A 140 -29.96 -0.11 -10.31
N TRP A 141 -29.43 -1.06 -11.08
CA TRP A 141 -28.08 -0.97 -11.59
C TRP A 141 -27.84 0.34 -12.34
N ASN A 142 -28.67 0.59 -13.35
CA ASN A 142 -28.53 1.78 -14.20
C ASN A 142 -28.72 3.08 -13.40
N ALA A 143 -29.71 3.16 -12.51
CA ALA A 143 -29.96 4.31 -11.67
C ALA A 143 -28.77 4.59 -10.73
N THR A 144 -28.27 3.57 -10.07
CA THR A 144 -27.11 3.66 -9.15
C THR A 144 -25.85 4.13 -9.88
N HIS A 145 -25.53 3.52 -11.03
CA HIS A 145 -24.31 3.86 -11.78
C HIS A 145 -24.40 5.22 -12.47
N ARG A 146 -25.59 5.68 -12.84
CA ARG A 146 -25.82 7.05 -13.33
C ARG A 146 -25.54 8.09 -12.24
N LEU A 147 -25.91 7.82 -10.98
CA LEU A 147 -25.60 8.69 -9.84
C LEU A 147 -24.11 8.57 -9.44
N ALA A 148 -23.55 7.38 -9.45
CA ALA A 148 -22.16 7.16 -9.07
C ALA A 148 -21.17 7.94 -9.94
N GLY A 149 -21.48 8.13 -11.24
CA GLY A 149 -20.63 8.89 -12.15
C GLY A 149 -20.33 10.31 -11.66
N PRO A 150 -21.33 11.19 -11.52
CA PRO A 150 -21.15 12.54 -10.98
C PRO A 150 -20.56 12.56 -9.55
N CYS A 151 -20.95 11.63 -8.69
CA CYS A 151 -20.40 11.54 -7.32
C CYS A 151 -18.89 11.27 -7.35
N TYR A 152 -18.43 10.31 -8.16
CA TYR A 152 -17.00 10.02 -8.29
C TYR A 152 -16.25 11.20 -8.90
N MET A 153 -16.80 11.82 -9.94
CA MET A 153 -16.17 12.99 -10.56
C MET A 153 -16.04 14.15 -9.56
N ALA A 154 -17.10 14.48 -8.83
CA ALA A 154 -17.08 15.54 -7.82
C ALA A 154 -16.04 15.25 -6.72
N CYS A 155 -16.04 14.03 -6.16
CA CYS A 155 -15.05 13.63 -5.17
C CYS A 155 -13.62 13.67 -5.74
N GLY A 156 -13.40 13.18 -6.95
CA GLY A 156 -12.10 13.23 -7.61
C GLY A 156 -11.59 14.67 -7.83
N PHE A 157 -12.44 15.57 -8.28
CA PHE A 157 -12.08 16.99 -8.41
C PHE A 157 -11.76 17.62 -7.06
N LEU A 158 -12.50 17.30 -5.99
CA LEU A 158 -12.25 17.83 -4.65
C LEU A 158 -10.98 17.27 -4.00
N MET A 159 -10.57 16.05 -4.31
CA MET A 159 -9.32 15.47 -3.81
C MET A 159 -8.08 16.26 -4.22
N ILE A 160 -8.10 16.96 -5.35
CA ILE A 160 -6.95 17.73 -5.84
C ILE A 160 -6.67 18.93 -4.93
N PRO A 161 -7.58 19.91 -4.75
CA PRO A 161 -7.31 21.06 -3.89
C PRO A 161 -7.14 20.68 -2.42
N THR A 162 -7.87 19.69 -1.90
CA THR A 162 -7.74 19.25 -0.51
C THR A 162 -6.39 18.60 -0.20
N SER A 163 -5.67 18.13 -1.21
CA SER A 163 -4.32 17.58 -1.04
C SER A 163 -3.25 18.61 -0.68
N PHE A 164 -3.56 19.90 -0.79
CA PHE A 164 -2.66 21.01 -0.41
C PHE A 164 -2.93 21.53 1.01
N LEU A 165 -3.94 21.01 1.70
CA LEU A 165 -4.19 21.31 3.10
C LEU A 165 -3.09 20.72 4.00
N PRO A 166 -2.96 21.20 5.26
CA PRO A 166 -2.11 20.55 6.25
C PRO A 166 -2.38 19.04 6.33
N GLU A 167 -1.36 18.23 6.56
CA GLU A 167 -1.38 16.78 6.38
C GLU A 167 -2.56 16.07 7.08
N LYS A 168 -2.83 16.44 8.35
CA LYS A 168 -3.99 15.91 9.10
C LYS A 168 -5.32 16.22 8.42
N ALA A 169 -5.50 17.45 7.94
CA ALA A 169 -6.72 17.85 7.24
C ALA A 169 -6.84 17.20 5.87
N ALA A 170 -5.75 17.12 5.12
CA ALA A 170 -5.70 16.45 3.82
C ALA A 170 -6.05 14.95 3.93
N SER A 171 -5.52 14.24 4.94
CA SER A 171 -5.81 12.83 5.17
C SER A 171 -7.28 12.60 5.55
N VAL A 172 -7.85 13.44 6.40
CA VAL A 172 -9.29 13.37 6.75
C VAL A 172 -10.15 13.65 5.51
N CYS A 173 -9.83 14.69 4.75
CA CYS A 173 -10.57 15.01 3.50
C CYS A 173 -10.50 13.84 2.51
N LEU A 174 -9.33 13.24 2.30
CA LEU A 174 -9.18 12.09 1.41
C LEU A 174 -10.07 10.93 1.84
N ILE A 175 -10.04 10.55 3.12
CA ILE A 175 -10.87 9.46 3.66
C ILE A 175 -12.36 9.79 3.49
N VAL A 176 -12.77 11.00 3.85
CA VAL A 176 -14.18 11.43 3.73
C VAL A 176 -14.65 11.37 2.28
N LEU A 177 -13.87 11.88 1.33
CA LEU A 177 -14.22 11.87 -0.09
C LEU A 177 -14.26 10.44 -0.66
N LEU A 178 -13.35 9.56 -0.25
CA LEU A 178 -13.39 8.13 -0.60
C LEU A 178 -14.65 7.46 -0.07
N VAL A 179 -15.02 7.74 1.18
CA VAL A 179 -16.24 7.17 1.78
C VAL A 179 -17.48 7.73 1.12
N LEU A 180 -17.60 9.05 0.96
CA LEU A 180 -18.79 9.68 0.38
C LEU A 180 -19.02 9.25 -1.07
N GLY A 181 -17.97 9.21 -1.89
CA GLY A 181 -18.07 8.76 -3.28
C GLY A 181 -18.69 7.38 -3.43
N ASN A 182 -18.40 6.47 -2.51
CA ASN A 182 -18.99 5.12 -2.49
C ASN A 182 -20.33 5.05 -1.73
N ALA A 183 -20.42 5.65 -0.55
CA ALA A 183 -21.61 5.54 0.32
C ALA A 183 -22.84 6.16 -0.32
N ILE A 184 -22.74 7.33 -0.96
CA ILE A 184 -23.89 8.00 -1.57
C ILE A 184 -24.59 7.12 -2.61
N PRO A 185 -23.90 6.55 -3.63
CA PRO A 185 -24.55 5.65 -4.57
C PRO A 185 -25.06 4.35 -3.93
N MET A 186 -24.36 3.83 -2.90
CA MET A 186 -24.79 2.61 -2.21
C MET A 186 -26.08 2.82 -1.44
N VAL A 187 -26.21 3.92 -0.69
CA VAL A 187 -27.43 4.30 0.03
C VAL A 187 -28.56 4.54 -0.94
N TYR A 188 -28.31 5.28 -2.02
CA TYR A 188 -29.28 5.50 -3.09
C TYR A 188 -29.81 4.16 -3.66
N SER A 189 -28.90 3.24 -3.97
CA SER A 189 -29.26 1.91 -4.48
C SER A 189 -30.17 1.14 -3.51
N TYR A 190 -29.90 1.23 -2.21
CA TYR A 190 -30.74 0.61 -1.19
C TYR A 190 -32.15 1.22 -1.14
N VAL A 191 -32.23 2.53 -1.13
CA VAL A 191 -33.52 3.27 -1.13
C VAL A 191 -34.32 2.92 -2.40
N PHE A 192 -33.66 2.89 -3.56
CA PHE A 192 -34.28 2.50 -4.81
C PHE A 192 -34.78 1.06 -4.80
N TYR A 193 -34.00 0.12 -4.26
CA TYR A 193 -34.41 -1.27 -4.07
C TYR A 193 -35.66 -1.39 -3.19
N LYS A 194 -35.73 -0.65 -2.07
CA LYS A 194 -36.90 -0.62 -1.19
C LYS A 194 -38.13 -0.06 -1.89
N LYS A 195 -37.97 0.96 -2.73
CA LYS A 195 -39.06 1.50 -3.57
C LYS A 195 -39.60 0.44 -4.54
N GLN A 196 -38.70 -0.26 -5.27
CA GLN A 196 -39.08 -1.34 -6.19
C GLN A 196 -39.81 -2.49 -5.46
N GLN A 197 -39.34 -2.84 -4.25
CA GLN A 197 -39.96 -3.87 -3.42
C GLN A 197 -41.41 -3.52 -3.06
N ARG A 198 -41.68 -2.26 -2.71
CA ARG A 198 -43.04 -1.76 -2.41
C ARG A 198 -43.94 -1.76 -3.65
N GLN A 199 -43.37 -1.63 -4.83
CA GLN A 199 -44.09 -1.65 -6.12
C GLN A 199 -44.33 -3.07 -6.65
N GLY A 200 -43.92 -4.13 -5.92
CA GLY A 200 -44.13 -5.53 -6.34
C GLY A 200 -43.23 -5.97 -7.49
N VAL A 201 -42.11 -5.27 -7.74
CA VAL A 201 -41.16 -5.65 -8.81
C VAL A 201 -40.55 -7.01 -8.48
N THR A 202 -40.57 -7.91 -9.45
CA THR A 202 -39.86 -9.20 -9.35
C THR A 202 -38.38 -9.02 -9.55
N PHE A 203 -37.61 -9.41 -8.55
CA PHE A 203 -36.16 -9.32 -8.59
C PHE A 203 -35.53 -10.54 -9.24
N ARG A 204 -34.38 -10.36 -9.87
CA ARG A 204 -33.60 -11.46 -10.39
C ARG A 204 -33.14 -12.37 -9.25
N PRO A 205 -33.07 -13.70 -9.48
CA PRO A 205 -32.34 -14.58 -8.60
C PRO A 205 -30.92 -14.06 -8.41
N GLN A 206 -30.38 -14.18 -7.20
CA GLN A 206 -29.02 -13.73 -6.90
C GLN A 206 -28.04 -14.25 -7.96
N PRO A 207 -27.18 -13.40 -8.52
CA PRO A 207 -26.21 -13.86 -9.52
C PRO A 207 -25.32 -14.93 -8.93
N ALA A 208 -25.02 -15.95 -9.71
CA ALA A 208 -24.23 -17.12 -9.32
C ALA A 208 -22.77 -16.88 -8.88
N TRP A 209 -22.31 -15.61 -8.76
CA TRP A 209 -21.01 -15.35 -8.13
C TRP A 209 -20.99 -15.64 -6.61
N GLU A 210 -22.16 -15.76 -5.96
CA GLU A 210 -22.29 -16.12 -4.54
C GLU A 210 -21.96 -17.59 -4.25
N GLY A 211 -21.82 -18.42 -5.26
CA GLY A 211 -21.64 -19.83 -5.03
C GLY A 211 -20.48 -20.44 -5.80
N LYS A 212 -19.37 -20.59 -5.23
CA LYS A 212 -18.16 -21.33 -5.58
C LYS A 212 -16.97 -20.46 -5.91
N ILE A 213 -16.35 -19.93 -4.87
CA ILE A 213 -14.92 -19.59 -4.92
C ILE A 213 -14.21 -20.84 -5.41
N ASN A 214 -13.61 -20.78 -6.60
CA ASN A 214 -12.82 -21.87 -7.13
C ASN A 214 -11.68 -22.19 -6.16
N LYS A 215 -11.40 -23.47 -5.93
CA LYS A 215 -10.32 -23.92 -5.05
C LYS A 215 -8.98 -23.22 -5.35
N SER A 216 -8.66 -22.99 -6.63
CA SER A 216 -7.44 -22.26 -7.03
C SER A 216 -7.46 -20.80 -6.58
N VAL A 217 -8.60 -20.11 -6.66
CA VAL A 217 -8.74 -18.71 -6.21
C VAL A 217 -8.66 -18.62 -4.69
N ALA A 218 -9.30 -19.55 -3.98
CA ALA A 218 -9.20 -19.66 -2.53
C ALA A 218 -7.76 -19.96 -2.11
N ALA A 219 -7.05 -20.84 -2.83
CA ALA A 219 -5.65 -21.17 -2.56
C ALA A 219 -4.73 -19.97 -2.78
N ILE A 220 -4.89 -19.20 -3.88
CA ILE A 220 -4.10 -17.99 -4.15
C ILE A 220 -4.40 -16.93 -3.10
N GLY A 221 -5.68 -16.70 -2.78
CA GLY A 221 -6.08 -15.77 -1.72
C GLY A 221 -5.50 -16.15 -0.36
N ALA A 222 -5.56 -17.43 0.00
CA ALA A 222 -4.95 -17.96 1.21
C ALA A 222 -3.42 -17.78 1.21
N ALA A 223 -2.76 -18.06 0.09
CA ALA A 223 -1.31 -17.86 -0.04
C ALA A 223 -0.91 -16.39 0.15
N ILE A 224 -1.66 -15.45 -0.42
CA ILE A 224 -1.45 -14.00 -0.21
C ILE A 224 -1.65 -13.64 1.27
N LEU A 225 -2.72 -14.14 1.91
CA LEU A 225 -2.98 -13.88 3.33
C LEU A 225 -1.87 -14.46 4.23
N VAL A 226 -1.41 -15.68 3.95
CA VAL A 226 -0.28 -16.29 4.67
C VAL A 226 1.00 -15.48 4.47
N PHE A 227 1.30 -15.04 3.25
CA PHE A 227 2.46 -14.21 2.96
C PHE A 227 2.41 -12.88 3.73
N VAL A 228 1.27 -12.19 3.72
CA VAL A 228 1.07 -10.95 4.48
C VAL A 228 1.18 -11.22 5.98
N ALA A 229 0.59 -12.30 6.49
CA ALA A 229 0.71 -12.68 7.90
C ALA A 229 2.17 -12.95 8.29
N VAL A 230 2.92 -13.67 7.46
CA VAL A 230 4.37 -13.89 7.68
C VAL A 230 5.10 -12.55 7.78
N MET A 231 4.89 -11.62 6.86
CA MET A 231 5.53 -10.30 6.91
C MET A 231 5.13 -9.47 8.14
N LEU A 232 3.88 -9.59 8.59
CA LEU A 232 3.38 -8.81 9.74
C LEU A 232 3.83 -9.37 11.09
N PHE A 233 4.03 -10.68 11.22
CA PHE A 233 4.27 -11.33 12.51
C PHE A 233 5.67 -11.93 12.66
N THR A 234 6.51 -11.91 11.62
CA THR A 234 7.87 -12.45 11.67
C THR A 234 8.93 -11.39 11.40
N GLY A 235 10.19 -11.80 11.45
CA GLY A 235 11.34 -10.96 11.21
C GLY A 235 12.14 -10.65 12.47
N SER A 236 13.32 -10.07 12.28
CA SER A 236 14.27 -9.71 13.34
C SER A 236 15.08 -8.47 12.95
N VAL A 237 15.62 -7.81 13.94
CA VAL A 237 16.71 -6.83 13.80
C VAL A 237 18.00 -7.54 14.18
N LYS A 238 19.01 -7.48 13.31
CA LYS A 238 20.33 -8.08 13.54
C LYS A 238 21.38 -6.99 13.48
N TYR A 239 22.38 -7.10 14.34
CA TYR A 239 23.49 -6.17 14.44
C TYR A 239 24.78 -6.88 14.08
N GLN A 240 25.61 -6.27 13.24
CA GLN A 240 26.93 -6.71 12.89
C GLN A 240 27.90 -5.55 13.16
N PHE A 241 28.85 -5.80 14.05
CA PHE A 241 29.89 -4.83 14.40
C PHE A 241 31.12 -5.12 13.53
N LEU A 242 31.34 -4.26 12.53
CA LEU A 242 32.49 -4.30 11.62
C LEU A 242 33.62 -3.44 12.21
N ASP A 243 34.80 -3.45 11.59
CA ASP A 243 35.98 -2.71 12.09
C ASP A 243 35.75 -1.19 12.16
N THR A 244 34.97 -0.62 11.23
CA THR A 244 34.77 0.83 11.10
C THR A 244 33.34 1.30 11.20
N ALA A 245 32.37 0.38 11.26
CA ALA A 245 30.94 0.70 11.25
C ALA A 245 30.11 -0.39 11.91
N MET A 246 28.94 -0.02 12.40
CA MET A 246 27.88 -0.95 12.78
C MET A 246 26.90 -1.09 11.61
N GLN A 247 26.61 -2.32 11.21
CA GLN A 247 25.54 -2.64 10.27
C GLN A 247 24.32 -3.16 11.01
N VAL A 248 23.16 -2.58 10.70
CA VAL A 248 21.86 -2.96 11.27
C VAL A 248 21.00 -3.52 10.15
N ASP A 249 20.70 -4.82 10.21
CA ASP A 249 19.87 -5.52 9.24
C ASP A 249 18.46 -5.72 9.80
N VAL A 250 17.45 -5.18 9.12
CA VAL A 250 16.05 -5.38 9.47
C VAL A 250 15.37 -6.25 8.42
N THR A 251 14.86 -7.40 8.84
CA THR A 251 14.15 -8.33 7.96
C THR A 251 13.00 -7.59 7.23
N TYR A 252 12.86 -7.78 5.92
CA TYR A 252 11.89 -7.15 5.02
C TYR A 252 12.11 -5.65 4.75
N TYR A 253 13.03 -4.98 5.45
CA TYR A 253 13.33 -3.56 5.23
C TYR A 253 14.68 -3.35 4.55
N GLY A 254 15.72 -4.06 5.00
CA GLY A 254 17.10 -3.98 4.50
C GLY A 254 18.10 -3.63 5.57
N SER A 255 19.33 -3.31 5.14
CA SER A 255 20.44 -2.98 6.03
C SER A 255 20.76 -1.48 6.01
N THR A 256 21.25 -0.99 7.12
CA THR A 256 21.78 0.37 7.26
C THR A 256 23.15 0.27 7.92
N THR A 257 24.14 0.91 7.33
CA THR A 257 25.51 0.98 7.89
C THR A 257 25.70 2.35 8.54
N ILE A 258 26.15 2.35 9.79
CA ILE A 258 26.42 3.53 10.61
C ILE A 258 27.90 3.54 10.93
N PRO A 259 28.73 4.41 10.31
CA PRO A 259 30.15 4.52 10.62
C PRO A 259 30.36 4.98 12.07
N TYR A 260 31.29 4.35 12.81
CA TYR A 260 31.59 4.77 14.18
C TYR A 260 32.10 6.21 14.24
N SER A 261 32.86 6.64 13.23
CA SER A 261 33.38 8.00 13.13
C SER A 261 32.31 9.09 12.99
N GLU A 262 31.08 8.73 12.61
CA GLU A 262 29.99 9.68 12.49
C GLU A 262 29.13 9.75 13.78
N ILE A 263 29.35 8.88 14.77
CA ILE A 263 28.55 8.83 16.00
C ILE A 263 29.08 9.90 16.96
N ALA A 264 28.28 10.95 17.17
CA ALA A 264 28.58 12.03 18.09
C ALA A 264 28.12 11.73 19.52
N ASP A 265 26.99 11.00 19.67
CA ASP A 265 26.41 10.67 20.98
C ASP A 265 25.65 9.36 20.89
N ALA A 266 25.71 8.58 21.98
CA ALA A 266 25.01 7.31 22.12
C ALA A 266 24.36 7.22 23.50
N GLU A 267 23.04 7.11 23.55
CA GLU A 267 22.25 7.06 24.77
C GLU A 267 21.43 5.76 24.86
N LEU A 268 21.51 5.08 26.00
CA LEU A 268 20.60 3.95 26.31
C LEU A 268 19.41 4.47 27.13
N ARG A 269 18.21 4.36 26.56
CA ARG A 269 16.95 4.69 27.23
C ARG A 269 16.26 3.44 27.75
N SER A 270 15.74 3.52 28.97
CA SER A 270 14.97 2.45 29.62
C SER A 270 13.49 2.48 29.26
N GLU A 271 13.13 3.19 28.19
CA GLU A 271 11.77 3.32 27.68
C GLU A 271 11.75 3.35 26.15
N ASN A 272 10.54 3.19 25.59
CA ASN A 272 10.33 3.32 24.17
C ASN A 272 10.42 4.80 23.75
N VAL A 273 11.07 5.06 22.61
CA VAL A 273 11.03 6.39 21.97
C VAL A 273 9.74 6.50 21.14
N PRO A 274 8.79 7.38 21.52
CA PRO A 274 7.57 7.56 20.76
C PRO A 274 7.84 8.27 19.43
N GLY A 275 6.98 8.07 18.45
CA GLY A 275 7.06 8.76 17.16
C GLY A 275 6.04 8.24 16.16
N ALA A 276 5.61 9.13 15.28
CA ALA A 276 4.75 8.80 14.14
C ALA A 276 5.60 8.29 12.99
N ARG A 277 5.18 7.18 12.37
CA ARG A 277 5.86 6.67 11.19
C ARG A 277 5.46 7.48 9.96
N THR A 278 6.42 8.14 9.33
CA THR A 278 6.22 8.86 8.06
C THR A 278 6.45 7.94 6.86
N TRP A 279 7.41 6.99 6.98
CA TRP A 279 7.71 6.03 5.92
C TRP A 279 8.37 4.76 6.47
N GLY A 280 8.18 3.62 5.80
CA GLY A 280 8.91 2.37 6.06
C GLY A 280 8.04 1.21 6.51
N LEU A 281 8.68 0.18 7.06
CA LEU A 281 8.05 -1.05 7.56
C LEU A 281 7.37 -0.79 8.91
N GLY A 282 6.09 -1.16 9.00
CA GLY A 282 5.38 -1.25 10.26
C GLY A 282 4.61 -2.54 10.32
N SER A 283 5.02 -3.42 11.22
CA SER A 283 4.39 -4.70 11.48
C SER A 283 4.08 -4.84 12.97
N PHE A 284 3.42 -5.93 13.35
CA PHE A 284 3.21 -6.25 14.76
C PHE A 284 4.49 -6.72 15.46
N ARG A 285 5.59 -6.84 14.73
CA ARG A 285 6.87 -7.30 15.26
C ARG A 285 7.99 -6.29 15.09
N LEU A 286 8.05 -5.56 13.98
CA LEU A 286 9.15 -4.66 13.61
C LEU A 286 8.66 -3.29 13.19
N LEU A 287 9.42 -2.27 13.55
CA LEU A 287 9.28 -0.90 13.07
C LEU A 287 10.62 -0.47 12.45
N ALA A 288 10.64 -0.16 11.16
CA ALA A 288 11.84 0.30 10.47
C ALA A 288 11.53 1.35 9.43
N GLY A 289 12.28 2.43 9.40
CA GLY A 289 12.11 3.51 8.45
C GLY A 289 12.20 4.90 9.07
N LEU A 290 11.57 5.86 8.41
CA LEU A 290 11.52 7.24 8.88
C LEU A 290 10.35 7.45 9.84
N PHE A 291 10.65 8.08 10.95
CA PHE A 291 9.70 8.44 12.00
C PHE A 291 9.90 9.93 12.35
N GLU A 292 8.88 10.53 12.94
CA GLU A 292 8.91 11.92 13.39
C GLU A 292 8.38 12.02 14.80
N ASN A 293 9.04 12.84 15.64
CA ASN A 293 8.55 13.25 16.94
C ASN A 293 9.00 14.70 17.26
N GLU A 294 8.53 15.24 18.38
CA GLU A 294 8.87 16.61 18.80
C GLU A 294 10.34 16.75 19.26
N GLU A 295 10.97 15.67 19.71
CA GLU A 295 12.32 15.67 20.27
C GLU A 295 13.41 15.68 19.22
N PHE A 296 13.24 14.87 18.15
CA PHE A 296 14.27 14.65 17.13
C PHE A 296 13.89 15.19 15.74
N GLY A 297 12.66 15.69 15.58
CA GLY A 297 12.13 15.90 14.23
C GLY A 297 12.05 14.55 13.48
N THR A 298 12.56 14.51 12.26
CA THR A 298 12.64 13.27 11.47
C THR A 298 13.86 12.44 11.85
N TYR A 299 13.66 11.16 12.19
CA TYR A 299 14.72 10.22 12.57
C TYR A 299 14.52 8.85 11.94
N THR A 300 15.59 8.05 11.89
CA THR A 300 15.53 6.67 11.40
C THR A 300 15.34 5.70 12.57
N ARG A 301 14.30 4.90 12.51
CA ARG A 301 14.00 3.87 13.51
C ARG A 301 14.23 2.48 12.94
N MET A 302 14.87 1.61 13.72
CA MET A 302 15.07 0.19 13.42
C MET A 302 14.94 -0.60 14.73
N THR A 303 13.68 -0.91 15.09
CA THR A 303 13.36 -1.50 16.38
C THR A 303 12.38 -2.66 16.26
N TYR A 304 12.28 -3.47 17.30
CA TYR A 304 11.09 -4.28 17.51
C TYR A 304 9.89 -3.39 17.81
N TYR A 305 8.68 -3.96 17.69
CA TYR A 305 7.44 -3.24 18.01
C TYR A 305 7.35 -2.98 19.51
N ASN A 306 7.12 -1.73 19.91
CA ASN A 306 6.98 -1.30 21.30
C ASN A 306 8.09 -1.81 22.25
N PRO A 307 9.37 -1.52 21.97
CA PRO A 307 10.48 -1.99 22.79
C PRO A 307 10.45 -1.31 24.17
N GLN A 308 10.85 -2.05 25.23
CA GLN A 308 10.93 -1.52 26.59
C GLN A 308 12.21 -0.70 26.83
N SER A 309 13.16 -0.75 25.93
CA SER A 309 14.39 0.05 25.94
C SER A 309 14.83 0.35 24.52
N ALA A 310 15.53 1.45 24.32
CA ALA A 310 16.01 1.87 23.01
C ALA A 310 17.43 2.48 23.13
N ILE A 311 18.19 2.35 22.05
CA ILE A 311 19.46 3.06 21.85
C ILE A 311 19.19 4.22 20.94
N VAL A 312 19.52 5.42 21.36
CA VAL A 312 19.45 6.64 20.54
C VAL A 312 20.86 7.01 20.14
N LEU A 313 21.13 7.06 18.83
CA LEU A 313 22.41 7.51 18.29
C LEU A 313 22.20 8.82 17.57
N LYS A 314 23.02 9.81 17.88
CA LYS A 314 23.12 11.06 17.15
C LYS A 314 24.43 11.12 16.37
N THR A 315 24.38 11.56 15.14
CA THR A 315 25.56 11.67 14.29
C THR A 315 25.98 13.14 14.11
N ASP A 316 27.22 13.37 13.79
CA ASP A 316 27.77 14.70 13.43
C ASP A 316 27.06 15.33 12.22
N THR A 317 26.37 14.50 11.43
CA THR A 317 25.56 14.92 10.27
C THR A 317 24.11 15.22 10.61
N ASP A 318 23.78 15.43 11.88
CA ASP A 318 22.45 15.73 12.43
C ASP A 318 21.39 14.66 12.13
N LYS A 319 21.84 13.40 11.94
CA LYS A 319 20.93 12.26 11.80
C LYS A 319 20.76 11.56 13.14
N THR A 320 19.54 11.22 13.47
CA THR A 320 19.24 10.41 14.67
C THR A 320 18.76 9.03 14.26
N TYR A 321 19.31 8.00 14.93
CA TYR A 321 18.90 6.62 14.80
C TYR A 321 18.34 6.11 16.13
N VAL A 322 17.22 5.40 16.08
CA VAL A 322 16.61 4.73 17.23
C VAL A 322 16.63 3.23 16.98
N LEU A 323 17.32 2.49 17.81
CA LEU A 323 17.59 1.08 17.67
C LEU A 323 17.08 0.29 18.87
N SER A 324 16.76 -1.00 18.74
CA SER A 324 16.49 -1.88 19.87
C SER A 324 16.81 -3.34 19.59
N GLY A 325 17.21 -4.07 20.61
CA GLY A 325 17.12 -5.53 20.63
C GLY A 325 15.68 -6.01 20.82
N LYS A 326 15.47 -7.33 20.89
CA LYS A 326 14.15 -7.95 21.10
C LYS A 326 13.63 -7.74 22.54
N ASP A 327 14.55 -7.52 23.48
CA ASP A 327 14.26 -7.28 24.89
C ASP A 327 15.30 -6.29 25.48
N PRO A 328 15.08 -5.79 26.72
CA PRO A 328 16.02 -4.85 27.35
C PRO A 328 17.43 -5.39 27.55
N ALA A 329 17.58 -6.70 27.80
CA ALA A 329 18.88 -7.31 28.02
C ALA A 329 19.72 -7.33 26.73
N GLU A 330 19.11 -7.70 25.59
CA GLU A 330 19.76 -7.66 24.29
C GLU A 330 20.04 -6.20 23.86
N THR A 331 19.13 -5.27 24.12
CA THR A 331 19.35 -3.84 23.82
C THR A 331 20.57 -3.30 24.59
N ALA A 332 20.67 -3.62 25.88
CA ALA A 332 21.80 -3.20 26.70
C ALA A 332 23.13 -3.92 26.29
N ALA A 333 23.06 -5.15 25.78
CA ALA A 333 24.22 -5.85 25.25
C ALA A 333 24.76 -5.20 23.98
N ILE A 334 23.84 -4.86 23.04
CA ILE A 334 24.17 -4.13 21.82
C ILE A 334 24.80 -2.78 22.15
N TYR A 335 24.22 -2.04 23.09
CA TYR A 335 24.74 -0.74 23.53
C TYR A 335 26.18 -0.86 24.12
N ARG A 336 26.41 -1.80 25.03
CA ARG A 336 27.75 -2.03 25.59
C ARG A 336 28.77 -2.39 24.51
N GLN A 337 28.40 -3.24 23.57
CA GLN A 337 29.28 -3.60 22.46
C GLN A 337 29.57 -2.41 21.55
N LEU A 338 28.59 -1.54 21.28
CA LEU A 338 28.79 -0.31 20.53
C LEU A 338 29.82 0.61 21.23
N LEU A 339 29.70 0.83 22.55
CA LEU A 339 30.62 1.69 23.31
C LEU A 339 32.07 1.23 23.19
N THR A 340 32.31 -0.08 23.13
CA THR A 340 33.70 -0.60 22.95
C THR A 340 34.31 -0.25 21.58
N HIS A 341 33.47 0.07 20.57
CA HIS A 341 33.94 0.42 19.23
C HIS A 341 34.04 1.96 19.01
N ILE A 342 33.29 2.76 19.76
CA ILE A 342 33.36 4.23 19.67
C ILE A 342 34.36 4.82 20.68
N GLY A 343 34.96 3.98 21.54
CA GLY A 343 36.02 4.41 22.44
C GLY A 343 35.54 5.03 23.76
N GLU A 344 34.33 4.75 24.17
CA GLU A 344 33.76 5.07 25.50
C GLU A 344 33.69 3.85 26.45
#